data_c2fee67b0cc09a9252344411df5b7f04
#
_entry.id   c2fee67b0cc09a9252344411df5b7f04
#
_cell.length_a   1.000
_cell.length_b   1.000
_cell.length_c   1.000
_cell.angle_alpha   90.00
_cell.angle_beta   90.00
_cell.angle_gamma   90.00
#
_symmetry.space_group_name_H-M   'P 1'
#
loop_
_entity.id
_entity.type
_entity.pdbx_description
1 polymer ?
#
loop_
_entity_poly.entity_id
_entity_poly.type
_entity_poly.pdbx_seq_one_letter_code
_entity_poly.pdbx_strand_id
1 'polypeptide(L)'
;MELARHRYLPHINLTHYRLLRESGFIQVQVTGKSGDGGIDGVGIARISGFLSFHVLFQCKRYQGSVTAGQIRDFRGAMQGRTDKGLFITTGTFTRDAIKEATRDGAPPIDLIDGEQLVQRLKELGLGVKITVIESVEVDTDWFAKI
;
A
#
# COMPACT_ATOMS: atom_id res chain seq x y z
N MET A 1 -12.72 5.30 13.01
CA MET A 1 -12.86 5.71 11.60
C MET A 1 -13.22 4.47 10.80
N GLU A 2 -14.49 4.29 10.55
CA GLU A 2 -14.96 3.21 9.69
C GLU A 2 -14.68 3.64 8.26
N LEU A 3 -13.57 3.17 7.73
CA LEU A 3 -13.24 3.35 6.33
C LEU A 3 -14.23 2.54 5.51
N ALA A 4 -14.91 3.20 4.60
CA ALA A 4 -15.72 2.56 3.57
C ALA A 4 -14.81 1.65 2.72
N ARG A 5 -14.48 0.49 3.26
CA ARG A 5 -13.43 -0.44 2.81
C ARG A 5 -13.62 -0.97 1.40
N HIS A 6 -14.77 -0.75 0.74
CA HIS A 6 -15.13 -1.64 -0.36
C HIS A 6 -15.84 -1.03 -1.55
N ARG A 7 -16.04 0.26 -1.64
CA ARG A 7 -16.71 0.83 -2.80
C ARG A 7 -15.85 1.85 -3.55
N TYR A 8 -15.40 1.47 -4.72
CA TYR A 8 -14.86 2.32 -5.79
C TYR A 8 -13.41 2.80 -5.63
N LEU A 9 -12.49 1.96 -6.09
CA LEU A 9 -11.26 2.43 -6.74
C LEU A 9 -11.27 1.95 -8.21
N PRO A 10 -12.05 2.58 -9.11
CA PRO A 10 -12.21 2.08 -10.48
C PRO A 10 -11.00 2.31 -11.39
N HIS A 11 -10.06 3.17 -11.03
CA HIS A 11 -8.91 3.53 -11.86
C HIS A 11 -7.58 3.43 -11.08
N ILE A 12 -7.35 2.28 -10.50
CA ILE A 12 -6.16 2.01 -9.68
C ILE A 12 -4.84 2.25 -10.43
N ASN A 13 -4.81 2.03 -11.74
CA ASN A 13 -3.60 2.12 -12.54
C ASN A 13 -2.94 3.50 -12.51
N LEU A 14 -3.72 4.55 -12.70
CA LEU A 14 -3.23 5.93 -12.70
C LEU A 14 -2.96 6.44 -11.28
N THR A 15 -3.76 5.97 -10.32
CA THR A 15 -3.66 6.34 -8.91
C THR A 15 -2.36 5.83 -8.29
N HIS A 16 -1.95 4.60 -8.58
CA HIS A 16 -0.71 4.03 -8.06
C HIS A 16 0.53 4.73 -8.63
N TYR A 17 0.52 5.03 -9.92
CA TYR A 17 1.59 5.78 -10.55
C TYR A 17 1.76 7.17 -9.91
N ARG A 18 0.65 7.90 -9.72
CA ARG A 18 0.68 9.19 -9.05
C ARG A 18 1.09 9.07 -7.59
N LEU A 19 0.56 8.09 -6.87
CA LEU A 19 0.92 7.83 -5.48
C LEU A 19 2.43 7.64 -5.32
N LEU A 20 3.04 6.81 -6.15
CA LEU A 20 4.48 6.57 -6.09
C LEU A 20 5.27 7.84 -6.43
N ARG A 21 4.90 8.56 -7.47
CA ARG A 21 5.57 9.83 -7.82
C ARG A 21 5.46 10.88 -6.72
N GLU A 22 4.27 11.09 -6.19
CA GLU A 22 4.04 12.03 -5.09
C GLU A 22 4.71 11.57 -3.78
N SER A 23 4.99 10.28 -3.65
CA SER A 23 5.78 9.71 -2.54
C SER A 23 7.29 9.79 -2.74
N GLY A 24 7.77 10.47 -3.80
CA GLY A 24 9.19 10.71 -4.04
C GLY A 24 9.89 9.67 -4.93
N PHE A 25 9.15 8.74 -5.51
CA PHE A 25 9.72 7.84 -6.51
C PHE A 25 9.95 8.58 -7.83
N ILE A 26 11.11 8.34 -8.43
CA ILE A 26 11.46 8.85 -9.75
C ILE A 26 11.53 7.72 -10.77
N GLN A 27 11.39 8.03 -12.04
CA GLN A 27 11.47 7.08 -13.16
C GLN A 27 10.53 5.87 -12.96
N VAL A 28 9.31 6.12 -12.50
CA VAL A 28 8.30 5.07 -12.33
C VAL A 28 7.85 4.56 -13.68
N GLN A 29 7.97 3.26 -13.91
CA GLN A 29 7.53 2.57 -15.11
C GLN A 29 6.61 1.40 -14.76
N VAL A 30 5.46 1.34 -15.39
CA VAL A 30 4.54 0.21 -15.29
C VAL A 30 4.93 -0.83 -16.34
N THR A 31 5.24 -2.03 -15.91
CA THR A 31 5.80 -3.09 -16.78
C THR A 31 4.78 -4.13 -17.22
N GLY A 32 3.62 -4.21 -16.56
CA GLY A 32 2.59 -5.17 -16.94
C GLY A 32 1.37 -5.14 -16.04
N LYS A 33 0.33 -5.86 -16.47
CA LYS A 33 -0.83 -6.21 -15.64
C LYS A 33 -0.68 -7.67 -15.25
N SER A 34 -0.73 -7.97 -13.96
CA SER A 34 -0.90 -9.35 -13.54
C SER A 34 -2.29 -9.85 -13.92
N GLY A 35 -2.43 -11.15 -14.20
CA GLY A 35 -3.69 -11.77 -14.66
C GLY A 35 -4.85 -11.63 -13.67
N ASP A 36 -4.61 -11.21 -12.45
CA ASP A 36 -5.57 -11.00 -11.36
C ASP A 36 -5.90 -9.51 -11.10
N GLY A 37 -5.57 -8.63 -12.04
CA GLY A 37 -5.86 -7.21 -11.97
C GLY A 37 -4.82 -6.38 -11.17
N GLY A 38 -3.68 -6.98 -10.81
CA GLY A 38 -2.54 -6.27 -10.23
C GLY A 38 -1.75 -5.50 -11.30
N ILE A 39 -0.96 -4.55 -10.85
CA ILE A 39 -0.05 -3.77 -11.68
C ILE A 39 1.33 -3.93 -11.11
N ASP A 40 2.22 -4.30 -11.99
CA ASP A 40 3.63 -4.43 -11.69
C ASP A 40 4.42 -3.31 -12.35
N GLY A 41 5.45 -2.87 -11.70
CA GLY A 41 6.32 -1.85 -12.24
C GLY A 41 7.61 -1.73 -11.47
N VAL A 42 8.44 -0.85 -11.96
CA VAL A 42 9.72 -0.49 -11.35
C VAL A 42 9.82 1.01 -11.15
N GLY A 43 10.56 1.41 -10.13
CA GLY A 43 10.83 2.81 -9.86
C GLY A 43 12.14 2.94 -9.11
N ILE A 44 12.62 4.16 -9.01
CA ILE A 44 13.80 4.50 -8.21
C ILE A 44 13.34 5.30 -6.99
N ALA A 45 13.59 4.76 -5.81
CA ALA A 45 13.42 5.49 -4.56
C ALA A 45 14.72 6.21 -4.23
N ARG A 46 14.67 7.54 -4.14
CA ARG A 46 15.83 8.36 -3.74
C ARG A 46 15.69 8.73 -2.27
N ILE A 47 16.64 8.28 -1.45
CA ILE A 47 16.64 8.57 0.00
C ILE A 47 17.41 9.85 0.29
N SER A 48 18.48 10.10 -0.48
CA SER A 48 19.28 11.31 -0.34
C SER A 48 19.96 11.64 -1.67
N GLY A 49 20.69 12.72 -1.73
CA GLY A 49 21.51 13.03 -2.92
C GLY A 49 22.55 11.97 -3.27
N PHE A 50 22.82 11.02 -2.37
CA PHE A 50 23.86 9.99 -2.53
C PHE A 50 23.32 8.56 -2.68
N LEU A 51 22.10 8.29 -2.24
CA LEU A 51 21.52 6.94 -2.19
C LEU A 51 20.20 6.84 -2.92
N SER A 52 20.13 5.88 -3.83
CA SER A 52 18.91 5.48 -4.49
C SER A 52 18.81 3.96 -4.55
N PHE A 53 17.57 3.46 -4.54
CA PHE A 53 17.28 2.04 -4.64
C PHE A 53 16.38 1.78 -5.84
N HIS A 54 16.66 0.71 -6.56
CA HIS A 54 15.72 0.17 -7.54
C HIS A 54 14.66 -0.63 -6.79
N VAL A 55 13.42 -0.28 -7.00
CA VAL A 55 12.27 -0.88 -6.32
C VAL A 55 11.36 -1.51 -7.36
N LEU A 56 11.09 -2.81 -7.20
CA LEU A 56 9.98 -3.46 -7.88
C LEU A 56 8.73 -3.22 -7.03
N PHE A 57 7.64 -2.83 -7.67
CA PHE A 57 6.37 -2.72 -6.97
C PHE A 57 5.31 -3.59 -7.61
N GLN A 58 4.41 -4.10 -6.79
CA GLN A 58 3.18 -4.76 -7.18
C GLN A 58 2.00 -4.12 -6.46
N CYS A 59 0.96 -3.80 -7.21
CA CYS A 59 -0.27 -3.26 -6.68
C CYS A 59 -1.40 -4.23 -6.96
N LYS A 60 -2.00 -4.79 -5.90
CA LYS A 60 -3.06 -5.77 -6.00
C LYS A 60 -4.37 -5.22 -5.46
N ARG A 61 -5.34 -5.07 -6.34
CA ARG A 61 -6.72 -4.84 -5.94
C ARG A 61 -7.33 -6.14 -5.46
N TYR A 62 -7.54 -6.26 -4.16
CA TYR A 62 -7.97 -7.51 -3.54
C TYR A 62 -8.87 -7.25 -2.34
N GLN A 63 -9.91 -8.06 -2.18
CA GLN A 63 -10.82 -7.96 -1.03
C GLN A 63 -10.46 -8.92 0.11
N GLY A 64 -9.50 -9.80 -0.10
CA GLY A 64 -9.03 -10.77 0.87
C GLY A 64 -7.66 -10.43 1.43
N SER A 65 -6.98 -11.45 1.92
CA SER A 65 -5.65 -11.35 2.50
C SER A 65 -4.59 -11.92 1.56
N VAL A 66 -3.54 -11.15 1.34
CA VAL A 66 -2.35 -11.60 0.61
C VAL A 66 -1.61 -12.64 1.46
N THR A 67 -1.26 -13.76 0.85
CA THR A 67 -0.62 -14.91 1.52
C THR A 67 0.89 -14.88 1.42
N ALA A 68 1.56 -15.67 2.26
CA ALA A 68 3.02 -15.87 2.19
C ALA A 68 3.48 -16.40 0.82
N GLY A 69 2.68 -17.25 0.17
CA GLY A 69 2.98 -17.75 -1.19
C GLY A 69 3.07 -16.62 -2.21
N GLN A 70 2.14 -15.67 -2.17
CA GLN A 70 2.15 -14.51 -3.05
C GLN A 70 3.35 -13.58 -2.80
N ILE A 71 3.78 -13.45 -1.55
CA ILE A 71 5.00 -12.69 -1.20
C ILE A 71 6.26 -13.40 -1.70
N ARG A 72 6.32 -14.75 -1.62
CA ARG A 72 7.43 -15.53 -2.20
C ARG A 72 7.50 -15.39 -3.72
N ASP A 73 6.37 -15.44 -4.39
CA ASP A 73 6.30 -15.28 -5.86
C ASP A 73 6.78 -13.88 -6.26
N PHE A 74 6.35 -12.86 -5.52
CA PHE A 74 6.81 -11.49 -5.75
C PHE A 74 8.32 -11.35 -5.51
N ARG A 75 8.85 -11.95 -4.45
CA ARG A 75 10.30 -11.98 -4.19
C ARG A 75 11.06 -12.69 -5.33
N GLY A 76 10.50 -13.75 -5.88
CA GLY A 76 11.08 -14.42 -7.06
C GLY A 76 11.21 -13.49 -8.25
N ALA A 77 10.21 -12.63 -8.48
CA ALA A 77 10.26 -11.62 -9.53
C ALA A 77 11.29 -10.51 -9.31
N MET A 78 11.70 -10.27 -8.07
CA MET A 78 12.73 -9.28 -7.71
C MET A 78 14.15 -9.75 -8.05
N GLN A 79 14.39 -11.06 -8.12
CA GLN A 79 15.73 -11.62 -8.28
C GLN A 79 16.44 -11.10 -9.53
N GLY A 80 17.63 -10.56 -9.33
CA GLY A 80 18.46 -10.01 -10.41
C GLY A 80 17.94 -8.70 -11.02
N ARG A 81 16.89 -8.11 -10.47
CA ARG A 81 16.26 -6.89 -11.00
C ARG A 81 16.32 -5.71 -10.05
N THR A 82 16.00 -5.96 -8.78
CA THR A 82 15.86 -4.90 -7.79
C THR A 82 16.38 -5.34 -6.42
N ASP A 83 16.76 -4.34 -5.63
CA ASP A 83 17.27 -4.57 -4.26
C ASP A 83 16.14 -4.60 -3.24
N LYS A 84 15.00 -4.03 -3.56
CA LYS A 84 13.87 -3.86 -2.65
C LYS A 84 12.53 -4.02 -3.37
N GLY A 85 11.55 -4.57 -2.66
CA GLY A 85 10.18 -4.72 -3.13
C GLY A 85 9.20 -3.85 -2.35
N LEU A 86 8.15 -3.42 -3.04
CA LEU A 86 6.99 -2.75 -2.44
C LEU A 86 5.72 -3.44 -2.91
N PHE A 87 5.00 -4.05 -1.99
CA PHE A 87 3.72 -4.70 -2.27
C PHE A 87 2.57 -3.89 -1.66
N ILE A 88 1.68 -3.41 -2.51
CA ILE A 88 0.52 -2.62 -2.12
C ILE A 88 -0.75 -3.43 -2.39
N THR A 89 -1.66 -3.51 -1.44
CA THR A 89 -2.97 -4.13 -1.62
C THR A 89 -4.08 -3.25 -1.07
N THR A 90 -5.26 -3.35 -1.66
CA THR A 90 -6.48 -2.78 -1.08
C THR A 90 -7.08 -3.65 0.03
N GLY A 91 -6.59 -4.88 0.17
CA GLY A 91 -6.96 -5.83 1.21
C GLY A 91 -6.04 -5.78 2.43
N THR A 92 -5.76 -6.96 2.95
CA THR A 92 -4.89 -7.17 4.13
C THR A 92 -3.76 -8.14 3.81
N PHE A 93 -2.85 -8.34 4.76
CA PHE A 93 -1.83 -9.38 4.71
C PHE A 93 -2.03 -10.38 5.83
N THR A 94 -1.80 -11.66 5.55
CA THR A 94 -1.74 -12.67 6.61
C THR A 94 -0.50 -12.48 7.48
N ARG A 95 -0.51 -13.03 8.70
CA ARG A 95 0.67 -13.01 9.58
C ARG A 95 1.88 -13.65 8.91
N ASP A 96 1.67 -14.75 8.18
CA ASP A 96 2.74 -15.46 7.48
C ASP A 96 3.27 -14.66 6.29
N ALA A 97 2.42 -13.88 5.62
CA ALA A 97 2.85 -12.94 4.59
C ALA A 97 3.78 -11.85 5.16
N ILE A 98 3.42 -11.30 6.32
CA ILE A 98 4.25 -10.29 7.01
C ILE A 98 5.61 -10.88 7.42
N LYS A 99 5.62 -12.09 7.99
CA LYS A 99 6.87 -12.80 8.33
C LYS A 99 7.71 -13.07 7.11
N GLU A 100 7.09 -13.53 6.01
CA GLU A 100 7.79 -13.80 4.77
C GLU A 100 8.42 -12.52 4.19
N ALA A 101 7.74 -11.38 4.24
CA ALA A 101 8.24 -10.12 3.72
C ALA A 101 9.51 -9.64 4.44
N THR A 102 9.63 -9.93 5.73
CA THR A 102 10.74 -9.52 6.60
C THR A 102 11.71 -10.65 6.93
N ARG A 103 11.67 -11.75 6.18
CA ARG A 103 12.53 -12.92 6.42
C ARG A 103 14.01 -12.56 6.32
N ASP A 104 14.78 -13.00 7.34
CA ASP A 104 16.22 -12.81 7.40
C ASP A 104 16.93 -13.39 6.15
N GLY A 105 17.95 -12.69 5.69
CA GLY A 105 18.78 -13.12 4.56
C GLY A 105 18.10 -13.00 3.19
N ALA A 106 16.90 -12.45 3.11
CA ALA A 106 16.20 -12.21 1.85
C ALA A 106 16.05 -10.70 1.60
N PRO A 107 15.98 -10.25 0.33
CA PRO A 107 15.69 -8.86 0.02
C PRO A 107 14.39 -8.41 0.68
N PRO A 108 14.38 -7.28 1.39
CA PRO A 108 13.20 -6.82 2.12
C PRO A 108 12.07 -6.39 1.19
N ILE A 109 10.85 -6.68 1.62
CA ILE A 109 9.62 -6.26 0.94
C ILE A 109 8.82 -5.40 1.92
N ASP A 110 8.57 -4.15 1.56
CA ASP A 110 7.66 -3.30 2.29
C ASP A 110 6.22 -3.63 1.90
N LEU A 111 5.34 -3.67 2.88
CA LEU A 111 3.93 -3.99 2.69
C LEU A 111 3.07 -2.77 3.03
N ILE A 112 2.13 -2.46 2.15
CA ILE A 112 1.12 -1.41 2.35
C ILE A 112 -0.25 -2.07 2.18
N ASP A 113 -1.00 -2.17 3.26
CA ASP A 113 -2.38 -2.67 3.22
C ASP A 113 -3.40 -1.57 2.86
N GLY A 114 -4.67 -1.93 2.79
CA GLY A 114 -5.73 -1.00 2.41
C GLY A 114 -5.88 0.18 3.37
N GLU A 115 -5.65 0.00 4.65
CA GLU A 115 -5.72 1.08 5.65
C GLU A 115 -4.56 2.06 5.49
N GLN A 116 -3.35 1.53 5.38
CA GLN A 116 -2.15 2.33 5.14
C GLN A 116 -2.22 3.06 3.80
N LEU A 117 -2.76 2.41 2.76
CA LEU A 117 -2.96 3.03 1.46
C LEU A 117 -3.89 4.25 1.55
N VAL A 118 -5.04 4.12 2.22
CA VAL A 118 -5.97 5.25 2.40
C VAL A 118 -5.33 6.37 3.21
N GLN A 119 -4.57 6.04 4.25
CA GLN A 119 -3.85 7.04 5.03
C GLN A 119 -2.85 7.82 4.18
N ARG A 120 -2.11 7.13 3.31
CA ARG A 120 -1.18 7.78 2.37
C ARG A 120 -1.90 8.65 1.35
N LEU A 121 -3.01 8.19 0.80
CA LEU A 121 -3.83 8.99 -0.11
C LEU A 121 -4.36 10.26 0.57
N LYS A 122 -4.77 10.15 1.84
CA LYS A 122 -5.21 11.29 2.65
C LYS A 122 -4.08 12.30 2.86
N GLU A 123 -2.89 11.86 3.26
CA GLU A 123 -1.72 12.71 3.49
C GLU A 123 -1.30 13.47 2.21
N LEU A 124 -1.41 12.84 1.07
CA LEU A 124 -1.06 13.41 -0.21
C LEU A 124 -2.23 14.17 -0.90
N GLY A 125 -3.43 14.14 -0.34
CA GLY A 125 -4.62 14.75 -0.92
C GLY A 125 -5.06 14.11 -2.25
N LEU A 126 -4.75 12.81 -2.44
CA LEU A 126 -5.02 12.11 -3.70
C LEU A 126 -6.31 11.29 -3.62
N GLY A 127 -7.28 11.60 -4.46
CA GLY A 127 -8.48 10.79 -4.66
C GLY A 127 -9.36 10.62 -3.43
N VAL A 128 -9.22 11.46 -2.41
CA VAL A 128 -9.98 11.41 -1.15
C VAL A 128 -10.72 12.71 -0.90
N LYS A 129 -11.91 12.60 -0.33
CA LYS A 129 -12.69 13.72 0.20
C LYS A 129 -12.82 13.53 1.71
N ILE A 130 -12.41 14.54 2.47
CA ILE A 130 -12.52 14.52 3.92
C ILE A 130 -13.83 15.21 4.29
N THR A 131 -14.67 14.50 5.06
CA THR A 131 -15.90 15.05 5.63
C THR A 131 -15.82 14.95 7.14
N VAL A 132 -15.97 16.08 7.81
CA VAL A 132 -16.04 16.13 9.27
C VAL A 132 -17.49 15.90 9.68
N ILE A 133 -17.72 14.96 10.58
CA ILE A 133 -19.02 14.67 11.16
C ILE A 133 -19.01 15.02 12.66
N GLU A 134 -20.10 15.56 13.14
CA GLU A 134 -20.30 15.77 14.57
C GLU A 134 -20.74 14.45 15.21
N SER A 135 -20.06 14.05 16.29
CA SER A 135 -20.46 12.95 17.14
C SER A 135 -20.91 13.49 18.48
N VAL A 136 -22.12 13.19 18.86
CA VAL A 136 -22.72 13.63 20.13
C VAL A 136 -22.92 12.41 21.01
N GLU A 137 -22.33 12.43 22.18
CA GLU A 137 -22.50 11.41 23.20
C GLU A 137 -23.15 12.03 24.44
N VAL A 138 -24.00 11.25 25.10
CA VAL A 138 -24.62 11.68 26.37
C VAL A 138 -23.60 11.54 27.49
N ASP A 139 -23.29 12.64 28.17
CA ASP A 139 -22.45 12.63 29.38
C ASP A 139 -23.27 12.10 30.57
N THR A 140 -23.21 10.80 30.78
CA THR A 140 -23.91 10.12 31.89
C THR A 140 -23.44 10.58 33.26
N ASP A 141 -22.15 10.98 33.38
CA ASP A 141 -21.60 11.47 34.66
C ASP A 141 -22.16 12.84 35.04
N TRP A 142 -22.52 13.65 34.06
CA TRP A 142 -23.21 14.92 34.31
C TRP A 142 -24.57 14.69 34.93
N PHE A 143 -25.35 13.77 34.40
CA PHE A 143 -26.68 13.42 34.92
C PHE A 143 -26.62 12.78 36.32
N ALA A 144 -25.56 12.05 36.63
CA ALA A 144 -25.39 11.41 37.95
C ALA A 144 -25.11 12.42 39.08
N LYS A 145 -24.78 13.66 38.74
CA LYS A 145 -24.46 14.75 39.73
C LYS A 145 -25.66 15.67 40.01
N ILE A 146 -26.76 15.49 39.34
CA ILE A 146 -28.01 16.19 39.57
C ILE A 146 -28.83 15.44 40.61
#